data_fefcabbb702560c1a633ec4216c5baf3
#
_entry.id   fefcabbb702560c1a633ec4216c5baf3
#
_cell.length_a   1.000
_cell.length_b   1.000
_cell.length_c   1.000
_cell.angle_alpha   90.00
_cell.angle_beta   90.00
_cell.angle_gamma   90.00
#
_symmetry.space_group_name_H-M   'P 1'
#
loop_
_entity.id
_entity.type
_entity.pdbx_description
1 polymer ?
#
loop_
_entity_poly.entity_id
_entity_poly.type
_entity_poly.pdbx_seq_one_letter_code
_entity_poly.pdbx_strand_id
1 'polypeptide(L)'
;ELCKKWGFRLIRSGNRISLQFDYDQMVPYWIQKETPAIAWDALRVNAFLSIDSTNIAAFEMAQAGAPGGTLVVAEEQTAGRGRKGRTWISVAGKSLSFSIVLRPTQPLKSWPLLTHVASVALVETVKDLHTLKVIPHALDVDLKWPNDVLISGRKCAGILLEIVTEGSSPAAVVGLGINIRQGSVPEPLQSTAVCIDEMADAEVPRRRFLVNYLRKFQECYLMFEDGGQRKLLERWKGHSSMWDGAPVWITEGDTRRRAITCGLNDVGALMVKTPEGKMETVLAADVSVDRAEKSPVAVDTDSNVE
;
A
#
# COMPACT_ATOMS: atom_id res chain seq x y z
N GLU A 1 23.29 25.45 -1.60
CA GLU A 1 23.04 24.37 -2.60
C GLU A 1 22.07 23.33 -2.10
N LEU A 2 22.23 22.75 -0.90
CA LEU A 2 21.31 21.77 -0.30
C LEU A 2 19.87 22.30 -0.24
N CYS A 3 19.66 23.54 0.16
CA CYS A 3 18.33 24.15 0.21
C CYS A 3 17.65 24.17 -1.18
N LYS A 4 18.37 24.53 -2.23
CA LYS A 4 17.84 24.55 -3.60
C LYS A 4 17.50 23.14 -4.10
N LYS A 5 18.33 22.14 -3.75
CA LYS A 5 18.13 20.73 -4.12
C LYS A 5 16.79 20.17 -3.58
N TRP A 6 16.38 20.63 -2.41
CA TRP A 6 15.12 20.24 -1.79
C TRP A 6 13.98 21.25 -2.00
N GLY A 7 14.09 22.11 -3.04
CA GLY A 7 13.02 23.06 -3.40
C GLY A 7 12.81 24.20 -2.42
N PHE A 8 13.70 24.38 -1.44
CA PHE A 8 13.65 25.52 -0.56
C PHE A 8 14.01 26.80 -1.31
N ARG A 9 13.16 27.80 -1.20
CA ARG A 9 13.44 29.16 -1.71
C ARG A 9 13.82 30.07 -0.55
N LEU A 10 14.99 30.67 -0.63
CA LEU A 10 15.39 31.75 0.26
C LEU A 10 14.79 33.04 -0.25
N ILE A 11 13.90 33.64 0.52
CA ILE A 11 13.30 34.94 0.24
C ILE A 11 13.99 35.97 1.16
N ARG A 12 14.63 36.95 0.59
CA ARG A 12 15.23 38.07 1.32
C ARG A 12 14.29 39.30 1.22
N SER A 13 13.86 39.79 2.37
CA SER A 13 13.09 41.03 2.48
C SER A 13 13.81 41.93 3.48
N GLY A 14 14.57 42.90 2.96
CA GLY A 14 15.47 43.76 3.77
C GLY A 14 16.50 42.91 4.54
N ASN A 15 16.53 43.04 5.86
CA ASN A 15 17.41 42.26 6.76
C ASN A 15 16.82 40.91 7.20
N ARG A 16 15.64 40.55 6.74
CA ARG A 16 15.03 39.22 7.05
C ARG A 16 15.27 38.28 5.91
N ILE A 17 15.69 37.06 6.29
CA ILE A 17 15.78 35.92 5.38
C ILE A 17 14.70 34.93 5.85
N SER A 18 13.76 34.62 4.98
CA SER A 18 12.76 33.56 5.20
C SER A 18 13.02 32.41 4.26
N LEU A 19 12.75 31.20 4.75
CA LEU A 19 12.80 29.98 3.98
C LEU A 19 11.38 29.63 3.55
N GLN A 20 11.12 29.66 2.25
CA GLN A 20 9.88 29.13 1.68
C GLN A 20 10.15 27.73 1.16
N PHE A 21 9.32 26.80 1.51
CA PHE A 21 9.41 25.40 1.06
C PHE A 21 8.01 24.86 0.80
N ASP A 22 7.95 23.88 -0.09
CA ASP A 22 6.73 23.13 -0.31
C ASP A 22 6.54 22.13 0.87
N TYR A 23 5.48 22.33 1.64
CA TYR A 23 5.14 21.50 2.78
C TYR A 23 4.83 20.04 2.40
N ASP A 24 4.63 19.76 1.11
CA ASP A 24 4.32 18.44 0.60
C ASP A 24 5.55 17.59 0.22
N GLN A 25 6.74 18.20 0.22
CA GLN A 25 7.98 17.47 -0.09
C GLN A 25 8.39 16.48 1.00
N MET A 26 9.02 15.37 0.56
CA MET A 26 9.49 14.28 1.43
C MET A 26 10.81 14.61 2.12
N VAL A 27 10.83 15.69 2.91
CA VAL A 27 12.00 16.13 3.65
C VAL A 27 12.22 15.25 4.88
N PRO A 28 13.39 14.58 5.05
CA PRO A 28 13.64 13.63 6.14
C PRO A 28 13.36 14.20 7.52
N TYR A 29 13.81 15.42 7.78
CA TYR A 29 13.63 16.10 9.06
C TYR A 29 12.16 16.15 9.49
N TRP A 30 11.26 16.55 8.59
CA TRP A 30 9.84 16.69 8.91
C TRP A 30 9.16 15.33 9.08
N ILE A 31 9.50 14.34 8.25
CA ILE A 31 8.98 12.97 8.37
C ILE A 31 9.38 12.41 9.74
N GLN A 32 10.66 12.51 10.13
CA GLN A 32 11.14 12.03 11.42
C GLN A 32 10.50 12.73 12.60
N LYS A 33 10.37 14.06 12.52
CA LYS A 33 9.81 14.89 13.61
C LYS A 33 8.32 14.62 13.84
N GLU A 34 7.57 14.41 12.75
CA GLU A 34 6.11 14.23 12.80
C GLU A 34 5.70 12.77 13.03
N THR A 35 6.61 11.81 12.81
CA THR A 35 6.34 10.38 13.05
C THR A 35 6.83 9.99 14.45
N PRO A 36 5.92 9.61 15.38
CA PRO A 36 6.33 9.16 16.70
C PRO A 36 7.11 7.84 16.61
N ALA A 37 8.13 7.68 17.44
CA ALA A 37 8.86 6.42 17.60
C ALA A 37 8.02 5.47 18.47
N ILE A 38 7.24 4.58 17.85
CA ILE A 38 6.38 3.63 18.57
C ILE A 38 6.93 2.21 18.47
N ALA A 39 7.29 1.76 17.25
CA ALA A 39 7.71 0.38 16.99
C ALA A 39 9.19 0.22 16.68
N TRP A 40 9.91 1.32 16.54
CA TRP A 40 11.35 1.32 16.24
C TRP A 40 12.08 2.27 17.16
N ASP A 41 13.31 1.93 17.56
CA ASP A 41 14.16 2.79 18.41
C ASP A 41 14.38 4.17 17.77
N ALA A 42 14.46 4.23 16.45
CA ALA A 42 14.47 5.46 15.67
C ALA A 42 14.05 5.20 14.21
N LEU A 43 13.15 6.02 13.68
CA LEU A 43 12.89 6.08 12.24
C LEU A 43 14.09 6.74 11.53
N ARG A 44 14.71 6.03 10.58
CA ARG A 44 15.81 6.56 9.75
C ARG A 44 15.31 6.82 8.35
N VAL A 45 15.19 8.08 7.98
CA VAL A 45 14.64 8.48 6.69
C VAL A 45 15.76 8.81 5.70
N ASN A 46 15.76 8.07 4.59
CA ASN A 46 16.59 8.31 3.41
C ASN A 46 15.67 8.79 2.29
N ALA A 47 15.76 10.07 1.93
CA ALA A 47 14.89 10.67 0.93
C ALA A 47 15.66 11.05 -0.33
N PHE A 48 15.06 10.79 -1.48
CA PHE A 48 15.63 10.98 -2.80
C PHE A 48 14.68 11.83 -3.66
N LEU A 49 15.23 12.75 -4.45
CA LEU A 49 14.47 13.46 -5.47
C LEU A 49 14.13 12.53 -6.64
N SER A 50 15.08 11.70 -7.05
CA SER A 50 14.90 10.67 -8.07
C SER A 50 15.81 9.51 -7.75
N ILE A 51 15.31 8.29 -7.91
CA ILE A 51 16.03 7.02 -7.75
C ILE A 51 15.42 5.99 -8.71
N ASP A 52 16.14 4.92 -9.00
CA ASP A 52 15.60 3.81 -9.79
C ASP A 52 14.41 3.14 -9.08
N SER A 53 14.62 2.65 -7.86
CA SER A 53 13.57 2.03 -7.04
C SER A 53 13.87 2.15 -5.56
N THR A 54 12.88 2.60 -4.78
CA THR A 54 12.97 2.63 -3.31
C THR A 54 13.14 1.23 -2.72
N ASN A 55 12.56 0.19 -3.36
CA ASN A 55 12.71 -1.20 -2.91
C ASN A 55 14.13 -1.72 -3.12
N ILE A 56 14.76 -1.43 -4.26
CA ILE A 56 16.15 -1.81 -4.53
C ILE A 56 17.06 -1.17 -3.49
N ALA A 57 16.97 0.15 -3.30
CA ALA A 57 17.80 0.85 -2.33
C ALA A 57 17.58 0.34 -0.89
N ALA A 58 16.33 0.10 -0.49
CA ALA A 58 16.02 -0.47 0.83
C ALA A 58 16.55 -1.91 0.96
N PHE A 59 16.50 -2.71 -0.10
CA PHE A 59 17.04 -4.07 -0.13
C PHE A 59 18.57 -4.06 0.06
N GLU A 60 19.29 -3.23 -0.67
CA GLU A 60 20.73 -3.06 -0.53
C GLU A 60 21.13 -2.56 0.87
N MET A 61 20.38 -1.58 1.41
CA MET A 61 20.57 -1.11 2.78
C MET A 61 20.34 -2.24 3.79
N ALA A 62 19.31 -3.06 3.60
CA ALA A 62 19.02 -4.19 4.48
C ALA A 62 20.13 -5.25 4.45
N GLN A 63 20.69 -5.58 3.27
CA GLN A 63 21.86 -6.46 3.12
C GLN A 63 23.09 -5.88 3.82
N ALA A 64 23.29 -4.56 3.74
CA ALA A 64 24.37 -3.85 4.43
C ALA A 64 24.14 -3.72 5.97
N GLY A 65 23.06 -4.29 6.51
CA GLY A 65 22.80 -4.30 7.95
C GLY A 65 21.98 -3.12 8.47
N ALA A 66 21.30 -2.36 7.61
CA ALA A 66 20.40 -1.31 8.07
C ALA A 66 19.35 -1.85 9.06
N PRO A 67 19.05 -1.15 10.15
CA PRO A 67 18.12 -1.62 11.16
C PRO A 67 16.67 -1.56 10.69
N GLY A 68 15.78 -2.27 11.40
CA GLY A 68 14.34 -2.09 11.27
C GLY A 68 13.94 -0.63 11.50
N GLY A 69 12.95 -0.15 10.74
CA GLY A 69 12.54 1.27 10.74
C GLY A 69 13.37 2.16 9.79
N THR A 70 14.26 1.58 8.96
CA THR A 70 14.89 2.34 7.87
C THR A 70 13.88 2.56 6.76
N LEU A 71 13.55 3.82 6.50
CA LEU A 71 12.63 4.28 5.46
C LEU A 71 13.42 4.85 4.29
N VAL A 72 13.12 4.38 3.09
CA VAL A 72 13.56 4.96 1.82
C VAL A 72 12.34 5.57 1.14
N VAL A 73 12.37 6.86 0.83
CA VAL A 73 11.27 7.56 0.15
C VAL A 73 11.81 8.35 -1.04
N ALA A 74 11.05 8.42 -2.12
CA ALA A 74 11.44 9.14 -3.32
C ALA A 74 10.30 10.02 -3.86
N GLU A 75 10.66 11.19 -4.40
CA GLU A 75 9.73 12.02 -5.17
C GLU A 75 9.42 11.38 -6.53
N GLU A 76 10.40 10.65 -7.10
CA GLU A 76 10.27 9.94 -8.37
C GLU A 76 11.04 8.62 -8.35
N GLN A 77 10.46 7.58 -8.97
CA GLN A 77 11.16 6.35 -9.33
C GLN A 77 11.26 6.25 -10.86
N THR A 78 12.48 6.10 -11.38
CA THR A 78 12.73 5.96 -12.82
C THR A 78 12.55 4.53 -13.32
N ALA A 79 12.66 3.54 -12.42
CA ALA A 79 12.49 2.11 -12.70
C ALA A 79 11.70 1.41 -11.56
N GLY A 80 10.55 1.99 -11.16
CA GLY A 80 9.73 1.47 -10.10
C GLY A 80 9.28 0.03 -10.38
N ARG A 81 9.29 -0.82 -9.33
CA ARG A 81 9.05 -2.27 -9.43
C ARG A 81 7.71 -2.66 -8.83
N GLY A 82 7.05 -3.61 -9.49
CA GLY A 82 5.90 -4.35 -8.99
C GLY A 82 6.19 -5.85 -8.96
N ARG A 83 5.23 -6.64 -8.51
CA ARG A 83 5.31 -8.12 -8.49
C ARG A 83 5.46 -8.68 -9.90
N LYS A 84 6.14 -9.85 -10.00
CA LYS A 84 6.32 -10.60 -11.26
C LYS A 84 6.97 -9.76 -12.37
N GLY A 85 7.92 -8.89 -12.03
CA GLY A 85 8.64 -8.06 -13.00
C GLY A 85 7.83 -6.92 -13.62
N ARG A 86 6.62 -6.62 -13.14
CA ARG A 86 5.84 -5.48 -13.62
C ARG A 86 6.49 -4.17 -13.20
N THR A 87 6.27 -3.14 -13.99
CA THR A 87 6.70 -1.77 -13.68
C THR A 87 5.64 -1.06 -12.83
N TRP A 88 6.10 -0.33 -11.82
CA TRP A 88 5.31 0.68 -11.13
C TRP A 88 5.66 2.06 -11.68
N ILE A 89 4.67 2.79 -12.19
CA ILE A 89 4.89 4.14 -12.71
C ILE A 89 4.79 5.12 -11.54
N SER A 90 5.83 5.93 -11.38
CA SER A 90 5.91 6.99 -10.38
C SER A 90 6.07 8.33 -11.07
N VAL A 91 5.21 9.29 -10.72
CA VAL A 91 5.26 10.65 -11.28
C VAL A 91 5.75 11.60 -10.21
N ALA A 92 6.84 12.32 -10.51
CA ALA A 92 7.48 13.25 -9.59
C ALA A 92 6.49 14.26 -8.98
N GLY A 93 6.49 14.37 -7.65
CA GLY A 93 5.59 15.28 -6.93
C GLY A 93 4.11 14.89 -6.92
N LYS A 94 3.72 13.76 -7.53
CA LYS A 94 2.32 13.31 -7.62
C LYS A 94 2.08 11.94 -7.00
N SER A 95 2.99 11.00 -7.23
CA SER A 95 2.97 9.69 -6.57
C SER A 95 3.63 9.77 -5.19
N LEU A 96 3.33 8.81 -4.33
CA LEU A 96 4.06 8.56 -3.10
C LEU A 96 4.68 7.17 -3.18
N SER A 97 6.01 7.11 -3.26
CA SER A 97 6.79 5.89 -3.38
C SER A 97 7.78 5.79 -2.22
N PHE A 98 7.69 4.71 -1.46
CA PHE A 98 8.60 4.47 -0.33
C PHE A 98 8.71 2.99 0.00
N SER A 99 9.77 2.63 0.73
CA SER A 99 10.03 1.27 1.20
C SER A 99 10.55 1.30 2.63
N ILE A 100 10.13 0.33 3.45
CA ILE A 100 10.51 0.21 4.85
C ILE A 100 11.27 -1.09 5.03
N VAL A 101 12.45 -1.02 5.65
CA VAL A 101 13.20 -2.19 6.11
C VAL A 101 12.64 -2.63 7.45
N LEU A 102 12.33 -3.91 7.58
CA LEU A 102 11.86 -4.54 8.80
C LEU A 102 12.79 -5.69 9.19
N ARG A 103 12.90 -5.95 10.49
CA ARG A 103 13.58 -7.14 11.04
C ARG A 103 12.65 -7.83 12.01
N PRO A 104 11.65 -8.59 11.49
CA PRO A 104 10.66 -9.21 12.34
C PRO A 104 11.26 -10.27 13.23
N THR A 105 10.75 -10.36 14.47
CA THR A 105 11.09 -11.42 15.43
C THR A 105 10.25 -12.67 15.21
N GLN A 106 9.11 -12.52 14.51
CA GLN A 106 8.23 -13.63 14.17
C GLN A 106 8.89 -14.60 13.17
N PRO A 107 8.50 -15.87 13.18
CA PRO A 107 9.04 -16.89 12.26
C PRO A 107 8.89 -16.50 10.80
N LEU A 108 9.91 -16.79 9.98
CA LEU A 108 9.98 -16.42 8.55
C LEU A 108 8.73 -16.85 7.75
N LYS A 109 8.13 -18.01 8.11
CA LYS A 109 6.90 -18.51 7.47
C LYS A 109 5.70 -17.56 7.58
N SER A 110 5.69 -16.66 8.58
CA SER A 110 4.62 -15.67 8.78
C SER A 110 4.90 -14.33 8.12
N TRP A 111 6.10 -14.11 7.57
CA TRP A 111 6.47 -12.83 6.95
C TRP A 111 5.62 -12.42 5.74
N PRO A 112 5.02 -13.34 4.95
CA PRO A 112 4.06 -12.94 3.93
C PRO A 112 2.90 -12.07 4.46
N LEU A 113 2.53 -12.21 5.74
CA LEU A 113 1.54 -11.36 6.41
C LEU A 113 1.93 -9.88 6.49
N LEU A 114 3.20 -9.53 6.30
CA LEU A 114 3.64 -8.12 6.25
C LEU A 114 2.99 -7.36 5.08
N THR A 115 2.60 -8.04 4.02
CA THR A 115 1.78 -7.44 2.96
C THR A 115 0.39 -7.05 3.48
N HIS A 116 -0.19 -7.87 4.36
CA HIS A 116 -1.49 -7.58 4.99
C HIS A 116 -1.37 -6.50 6.07
N VAL A 117 -0.26 -6.47 6.83
CA VAL A 117 0.09 -5.36 7.74
C VAL A 117 0.05 -4.04 6.96
N ALA A 118 0.77 -3.99 5.83
CA ALA A 118 0.88 -2.79 5.02
C ALA A 118 -0.46 -2.39 4.37
N SER A 119 -1.24 -3.35 3.91
CA SER A 119 -2.51 -3.08 3.22
C SER A 119 -3.61 -2.62 4.19
N VAL A 120 -3.72 -3.23 5.38
CA VAL A 120 -4.66 -2.79 6.43
C VAL A 120 -4.33 -1.37 6.86
N ALA A 121 -3.05 -1.09 7.16
CA ALA A 121 -2.61 0.25 7.54
C ALA A 121 -2.93 1.29 6.46
N LEU A 122 -2.80 0.92 5.17
CA LEU A 122 -3.07 1.83 4.07
C LEU A 122 -4.58 2.14 3.93
N VAL A 123 -5.43 1.12 3.97
CA VAL A 123 -6.89 1.32 3.92
C VAL A 123 -7.36 2.20 5.06
N GLU A 124 -6.89 1.93 6.27
CA GLU A 124 -7.27 2.74 7.43
C GLU A 124 -6.77 4.17 7.33
N THR A 125 -5.57 4.39 6.76
CA THR A 125 -5.06 5.73 6.48
C THR A 125 -5.95 6.48 5.49
N VAL A 126 -6.41 5.82 4.43
CA VAL A 126 -7.32 6.43 3.44
C VAL A 126 -8.67 6.74 4.09
N LYS A 127 -9.22 5.83 4.90
CA LYS A 127 -10.48 6.06 5.63
C LYS A 127 -10.38 7.21 6.63
N ASP A 128 -9.23 7.35 7.30
CA ASP A 128 -8.98 8.43 8.25
C ASP A 128 -8.97 9.82 7.58
N LEU A 129 -8.74 9.93 6.28
CA LEU A 129 -8.79 11.23 5.57
C LEU A 129 -10.15 11.93 5.77
N HIS A 130 -11.26 11.19 5.70
CA HIS A 130 -12.58 11.73 5.95
C HIS A 130 -12.82 12.03 7.44
N THR A 131 -12.45 11.10 8.33
CA THR A 131 -12.59 11.25 9.78
C THR A 131 -11.82 12.48 10.30
N LEU A 132 -10.63 12.72 9.73
CA LEU A 132 -9.79 13.89 10.05
C LEU A 132 -10.16 15.16 9.26
N LYS A 133 -11.26 15.13 8.50
CA LYS A 133 -11.75 16.24 7.67
C LYS A 133 -10.72 16.78 6.68
N VAL A 134 -9.85 15.90 6.16
CA VAL A 134 -8.93 16.22 5.07
C VAL A 134 -9.67 16.20 3.73
N ILE A 135 -10.66 15.30 3.61
CA ILE A 135 -11.53 15.15 2.44
C ILE A 135 -13.01 15.29 2.83
N PRO A 136 -13.88 15.75 1.93
CA PRO A 136 -15.28 16.06 2.25
C PRO A 136 -16.18 14.83 2.45
N HIS A 137 -15.83 13.68 1.85
CA HIS A 137 -16.65 12.46 1.92
C HIS A 137 -15.78 11.21 2.07
N ALA A 138 -16.38 10.13 2.57
CA ALA A 138 -15.71 8.84 2.69
C ALA A 138 -15.49 8.19 1.32
N LEU A 139 -14.35 7.54 1.14
CA LEU A 139 -14.02 6.80 -0.06
C LEU A 139 -14.40 5.33 0.08
N ASP A 140 -14.90 4.72 -1.00
CA ASP A 140 -15.12 3.28 -1.09
C ASP A 140 -13.78 2.58 -1.36
N VAL A 141 -13.16 2.08 -0.29
CA VAL A 141 -11.82 1.48 -0.32
C VAL A 141 -11.91 0.00 -0.06
N ASP A 142 -11.28 -0.80 -0.93
CA ASP A 142 -11.29 -2.26 -0.91
C ASP A 142 -9.88 -2.84 -0.99
N LEU A 143 -9.67 -3.95 -0.29
CA LEU A 143 -8.44 -4.75 -0.36
C LEU A 143 -8.59 -5.87 -1.37
N LYS A 144 -7.77 -5.84 -2.39
CA LYS A 144 -7.68 -6.89 -3.39
C LYS A 144 -6.44 -7.75 -3.15
N TRP A 145 -6.66 -9.01 -2.78
CA TRP A 145 -5.56 -9.96 -2.64
C TRP A 145 -4.77 -10.11 -3.96
N PRO A 146 -3.43 -10.22 -3.88
CA PRO A 146 -2.65 -10.30 -2.66
C PRO A 146 -2.14 -8.96 -2.12
N ASN A 147 -2.12 -7.89 -2.91
CA ASN A 147 -1.28 -6.72 -2.62
C ASN A 147 -1.78 -5.39 -3.19
N ASP A 148 -3.03 -5.31 -3.62
CA ASP A 148 -3.58 -4.09 -4.22
C ASP A 148 -4.60 -3.43 -3.28
N VAL A 149 -4.60 -2.10 -3.25
CA VAL A 149 -5.65 -1.29 -2.64
C VAL A 149 -6.43 -0.60 -3.76
N LEU A 150 -7.74 -0.74 -3.71
CA LEU A 150 -8.64 -0.18 -4.70
C LEU A 150 -9.47 0.95 -4.09
N ILE A 151 -9.85 1.93 -4.91
CA ILE A 151 -10.90 2.90 -4.61
C ILE A 151 -11.94 2.80 -5.72
N SER A 152 -13.19 2.51 -5.34
CA SER A 152 -14.31 2.27 -6.29
C SER A 152 -13.93 1.29 -7.41
N GLY A 153 -13.25 0.21 -7.03
CA GLY A 153 -12.85 -0.88 -7.94
C GLY A 153 -11.64 -0.60 -8.83
N ARG A 154 -11.04 0.61 -8.79
CA ARG A 154 -9.81 0.98 -9.52
C ARG A 154 -8.60 0.99 -8.60
N LYS A 155 -7.45 0.54 -9.09
CA LYS A 155 -6.21 0.44 -8.29
C LYS A 155 -5.67 1.81 -7.92
N CYS A 156 -5.58 2.08 -6.63
CA CYS A 156 -4.99 3.29 -6.08
C CYS A 156 -3.55 3.04 -5.59
N ALA A 157 -3.26 1.83 -5.10
CA ALA A 157 -1.92 1.50 -4.59
C ALA A 157 -1.55 0.04 -4.81
N GLY A 158 -0.23 -0.23 -4.79
CA GLY A 158 0.34 -1.56 -4.81
C GLY A 158 1.43 -1.72 -3.75
N ILE A 159 1.54 -2.93 -3.20
CA ILE A 159 2.50 -3.30 -2.17
C ILE A 159 3.45 -4.36 -2.72
N LEU A 160 4.75 -4.20 -2.48
CA LEU A 160 5.78 -5.16 -2.87
C LEU A 160 6.59 -5.58 -1.65
N LEU A 161 6.42 -6.83 -1.22
CA LEU A 161 7.23 -7.45 -0.18
C LEU A 161 8.39 -8.20 -0.82
N GLU A 162 9.61 -7.92 -0.40
CA GLU A 162 10.82 -8.68 -0.74
C GLU A 162 11.52 -9.12 0.56
N ILE A 163 12.00 -10.38 0.58
CA ILE A 163 12.68 -10.95 1.75
C ILE A 163 14.17 -11.00 1.44
N VAL A 164 14.97 -10.44 2.33
CA VAL A 164 16.43 -10.43 2.29
C VAL A 164 16.93 -11.53 3.21
N THR A 165 17.52 -12.58 2.63
CA THR A 165 18.08 -13.69 3.41
C THR A 165 19.60 -13.65 3.48
N GLU A 166 20.23 -12.82 2.65
CA GLU A 166 21.67 -12.59 2.61
C GLU A 166 22.07 -11.41 3.51
N GLY A 167 23.29 -11.43 4.02
CA GLY A 167 23.82 -10.39 4.91
C GLY A 167 23.85 -10.82 6.38
N SER A 168 23.93 -9.83 7.30
CA SER A 168 24.15 -10.07 8.75
C SER A 168 22.98 -10.72 9.46
N SER A 169 21.75 -10.48 8.99
CA SER A 169 20.53 -11.10 9.53
C SER A 169 19.38 -10.91 8.52
N PRO A 170 18.41 -11.84 8.49
CA PRO A 170 17.25 -11.72 7.60
C PRO A 170 16.49 -10.41 7.82
N ALA A 171 15.96 -9.85 6.74
CA ALA A 171 15.13 -8.65 6.74
C ALA A 171 13.99 -8.78 5.74
N ALA A 172 12.93 -8.02 5.96
CA ALA A 172 11.86 -7.82 4.98
C ALA A 172 11.88 -6.36 4.50
N VAL A 173 11.69 -6.16 3.20
CA VAL A 173 11.50 -4.85 2.59
C VAL A 173 10.06 -4.75 2.11
N VAL A 174 9.32 -3.83 2.68
CA VAL A 174 7.93 -3.56 2.31
C VAL A 174 7.87 -2.26 1.54
N GLY A 175 7.69 -2.35 0.22
CA GLY A 175 7.57 -1.20 -0.67
C GLY A 175 6.11 -0.87 -0.97
N LEU A 176 5.81 0.41 -1.04
CA LEU A 176 4.50 0.93 -1.42
C LEU A 176 4.64 1.95 -2.55
N GLY A 177 3.78 1.79 -3.55
CA GLY A 177 3.49 2.80 -4.55
C GLY A 177 2.04 3.23 -4.42
N ILE A 178 1.78 4.53 -4.27
CA ILE A 178 0.45 5.09 -4.04
C ILE A 178 0.21 6.25 -5.01
N ASN A 179 -0.91 6.22 -5.71
CA ASN A 179 -1.36 7.31 -6.56
C ASN A 179 -2.09 8.33 -5.69
N ILE A 180 -1.48 9.46 -5.40
CA ILE A 180 -2.05 10.51 -4.53
C ILE A 180 -2.68 11.63 -5.36
N ARG A 181 -1.85 12.36 -6.11
CA ARG A 181 -2.23 13.60 -6.81
C ARG A 181 -2.81 13.32 -8.19
N GLN A 182 -3.65 14.21 -8.67
CA GLN A 182 -4.11 14.19 -10.06
C GLN A 182 -2.93 14.16 -11.04
N GLY A 183 -3.03 13.27 -12.06
CA GLY A 183 -1.97 13.01 -13.03
C GLY A 183 -0.84 12.13 -12.51
N SER A 184 -1.00 11.43 -11.36
CA SER A 184 -0.12 10.34 -10.95
C SER A 184 -0.40 9.06 -11.74
N VAL A 185 -1.59 8.92 -12.31
CA VAL A 185 -2.00 7.79 -13.16
C VAL A 185 -1.94 8.21 -14.63
N PRO A 186 -1.08 7.58 -15.45
CA PRO A 186 -1.03 7.84 -16.90
C PRO A 186 -2.33 7.49 -17.59
N GLU A 187 -2.67 8.21 -18.66
CA GLU A 187 -3.91 8.06 -19.43
C GLU A 187 -4.26 6.60 -19.79
N PRO A 188 -3.35 5.75 -20.29
CA PRO A 188 -3.67 4.36 -20.64
C PRO A 188 -4.11 3.50 -19.46
N LEU A 189 -3.81 3.91 -18.22
CA LEU A 189 -4.14 3.16 -17.00
C LEU A 189 -5.37 3.69 -16.25
N GLN A 190 -5.95 4.82 -16.64
CA GLN A 190 -7.06 5.47 -15.93
C GLN A 190 -8.34 4.64 -15.88
N SER A 191 -8.53 3.69 -16.81
CA SER A 191 -9.66 2.76 -16.76
C SER A 191 -9.53 1.73 -15.61
N THR A 192 -8.31 1.43 -15.15
CA THR A 192 -8.02 0.39 -14.14
C THR A 192 -7.37 0.91 -12.88
N ALA A 193 -6.83 2.11 -12.91
CA ALA A 193 -6.17 2.77 -11.79
C ALA A 193 -6.74 4.18 -11.56
N VAL A 194 -6.54 4.69 -10.34
CA VAL A 194 -7.06 5.98 -9.89
C VAL A 194 -6.13 6.60 -8.85
N CYS A 195 -6.17 7.91 -8.70
CA CYS A 195 -5.50 8.60 -7.60
C CYS A 195 -6.50 9.04 -6.51
N ILE A 196 -5.97 9.29 -5.31
CA ILE A 196 -6.79 9.65 -4.16
C ILE A 196 -7.46 11.01 -4.38
N ASP A 197 -6.72 12.03 -4.84
CA ASP A 197 -7.24 13.39 -5.06
C ASP A 197 -8.46 13.40 -6.01
N GLU A 198 -8.42 12.59 -7.09
CA GLU A 198 -9.54 12.47 -8.04
C GLU A 198 -10.80 11.94 -7.36
N MET A 199 -10.64 10.91 -6.51
CA MET A 199 -11.76 10.27 -5.84
C MET A 199 -12.26 11.06 -4.62
N ALA A 200 -11.39 11.86 -4.06
CA ALA A 200 -11.67 12.67 -2.86
C ALA A 200 -12.25 14.05 -3.19
N ASP A 201 -12.15 14.49 -4.45
CA ASP A 201 -12.43 15.87 -4.87
C ASP A 201 -11.71 16.90 -3.98
N ALA A 202 -10.48 16.57 -3.58
CA ALA A 202 -9.66 17.39 -2.68
C ALA A 202 -8.16 17.05 -2.82
N GLU A 203 -7.31 18.02 -2.54
CA GLU A 203 -5.86 17.77 -2.48
C GLU A 203 -5.46 17.12 -1.15
N VAL A 204 -4.84 15.93 -1.23
CA VAL A 204 -4.31 15.20 -0.08
C VAL A 204 -2.82 15.47 0.06
N PRO A 205 -2.35 16.10 1.14
CA PRO A 205 -0.93 16.35 1.37
C PRO A 205 -0.15 15.05 1.53
N ARG A 206 0.72 14.70 0.56
CA ARG A 206 1.44 13.41 0.50
C ARG A 206 2.30 13.14 1.73
N ARG A 207 3.03 14.16 2.23
CA ARG A 207 3.85 14.01 3.43
C ARG A 207 3.00 13.73 4.66
N ARG A 208 1.89 14.44 4.86
CA ARG A 208 0.97 14.21 5.97
C ARG A 208 0.32 12.84 5.87
N PHE A 209 -0.01 12.41 4.65
CA PHE A 209 -0.50 11.06 4.38
C PHE A 209 0.54 10.01 4.79
N LEU A 210 1.82 10.18 4.38
CA LEU A 210 2.91 9.27 4.76
C LEU A 210 3.06 9.17 6.29
N VAL A 211 3.06 10.29 7.00
CA VAL A 211 3.18 10.31 8.48
C VAL A 211 2.03 9.54 9.14
N ASN A 212 0.78 9.76 8.68
CA ASN A 212 -0.36 9.02 9.20
C ASN A 212 -0.28 7.52 8.86
N TYR A 213 0.15 7.19 7.63
CA TYR A 213 0.38 5.81 7.24
C TYR A 213 1.43 5.13 8.13
N LEU A 214 2.58 5.77 8.35
CA LEU A 214 3.63 5.21 9.20
C LEU A 214 3.14 4.92 10.62
N ARG A 215 2.28 5.77 11.19
CA ARG A 215 1.65 5.54 12.49
C ARG A 215 0.75 4.29 12.47
N LYS A 216 -0.17 4.18 11.51
CA LYS A 216 -1.03 3.00 11.35
C LYS A 216 -0.24 1.74 11.07
N PHE A 217 0.80 1.85 10.24
CA PHE A 217 1.69 0.74 9.94
C PHE A 217 2.40 0.22 11.20
N GLN A 218 2.91 1.11 12.05
CA GLN A 218 3.53 0.73 13.31
C GLN A 218 2.54 -0.01 14.23
N GLU A 219 1.29 0.47 14.36
CA GLU A 219 0.25 -0.19 15.13
C GLU A 219 -0.01 -1.63 14.63
N CYS A 220 -0.17 -1.79 13.31
CA CYS A 220 -0.39 -3.10 12.69
C CYS A 220 0.84 -4.01 12.80
N TYR A 221 2.05 -3.44 12.68
CA TYR A 221 3.30 -4.17 12.79
C TYR A 221 3.54 -4.67 14.21
N LEU A 222 3.30 -3.84 15.24
CA LEU A 222 3.35 -4.28 16.64
C LEU A 222 2.36 -5.40 16.91
N MET A 223 1.13 -5.29 16.40
CA MET A 223 0.15 -6.38 16.51
C MET A 223 0.68 -7.68 15.89
N PHE A 224 1.36 -7.61 14.74
CA PHE A 224 2.00 -8.76 14.11
C PHE A 224 3.14 -9.33 14.98
N GLU A 225 4.02 -8.47 15.51
CA GLU A 225 5.13 -8.88 16.38
C GLU A 225 4.65 -9.54 17.69
N ASP A 226 3.53 -9.09 18.25
CA ASP A 226 2.92 -9.64 19.46
C ASP A 226 2.12 -10.94 19.24
N GLY A 227 2.23 -11.55 18.05
CA GLY A 227 1.52 -12.79 17.72
C GLY A 227 0.03 -12.59 17.36
N GLY A 228 -0.38 -11.37 17.05
CA GLY A 228 -1.76 -11.02 16.72
C GLY A 228 -2.17 -11.26 15.27
N GLN A 229 -1.56 -12.24 14.59
CA GLN A 229 -1.82 -12.54 13.18
C GLN A 229 -3.31 -12.74 12.88
N ARG A 230 -4.03 -13.45 13.76
CA ARG A 230 -5.48 -13.66 13.61
C ARG A 230 -6.26 -12.33 13.66
N LYS A 231 -5.91 -11.43 14.58
CA LYS A 231 -6.55 -10.10 14.66
C LYS A 231 -6.26 -9.27 13.41
N LEU A 232 -5.05 -9.37 12.88
CA LEU A 232 -4.68 -8.72 11.62
C LEU A 232 -5.54 -9.21 10.44
N LEU A 233 -5.72 -10.52 10.32
CA LEU A 233 -6.54 -11.12 9.27
C LEU A 233 -8.02 -10.78 9.42
N GLU A 234 -8.55 -10.69 10.64
CA GLU A 234 -9.91 -10.20 10.87
C GLU A 234 -10.09 -8.73 10.45
N ARG A 235 -9.08 -7.87 10.71
CA ARG A 235 -9.09 -6.48 10.19
C ARG A 235 -9.07 -6.47 8.66
N TRP A 236 -8.20 -7.28 8.05
CA TRP A 236 -8.11 -7.41 6.59
C TRP A 236 -9.46 -7.85 6.00
N LYS A 237 -10.11 -8.85 6.59
CA LYS A 237 -11.45 -9.32 6.24
C LYS A 237 -12.46 -8.17 6.20
N GLY A 238 -12.46 -7.32 7.21
CA GLY A 238 -13.38 -6.17 7.29
C GLY A 238 -13.14 -5.10 6.21
N HIS A 239 -12.09 -5.24 5.41
CA HIS A 239 -11.72 -4.31 4.34
C HIS A 239 -11.67 -4.94 2.94
N SER A 240 -12.06 -6.22 2.80
CA SER A 240 -11.96 -6.92 1.51
C SER A 240 -13.30 -7.50 1.07
N SER A 241 -13.73 -7.11 -0.12
CA SER A 241 -14.86 -7.73 -0.81
C SER A 241 -14.55 -9.14 -1.33
N MET A 242 -13.28 -9.55 -1.30
CA MET A 242 -12.81 -10.85 -1.77
C MET A 242 -12.64 -11.88 -0.65
N TRP A 243 -13.15 -11.59 0.57
CA TRP A 243 -12.89 -12.48 1.70
C TRP A 243 -13.52 -13.86 1.51
N ASP A 244 -14.81 -13.92 1.22
CA ASP A 244 -15.55 -15.17 1.13
C ASP A 244 -16.70 -15.07 0.12
N GLY A 245 -16.92 -16.16 -0.62
CA GLY A 245 -18.01 -16.27 -1.59
C GLY A 245 -17.83 -15.46 -2.87
N ALA A 246 -16.71 -14.75 -3.06
CA ALA A 246 -16.50 -13.97 -4.27
C ALA A 246 -16.07 -14.87 -5.43
N PRO A 247 -16.78 -14.83 -6.59
CA PRO A 247 -16.33 -15.50 -7.80
C PRO A 247 -15.11 -14.77 -8.36
N VAL A 248 -14.04 -15.54 -8.61
CA VAL A 248 -12.76 -14.99 -9.06
C VAL A 248 -12.17 -15.78 -10.21
N TRP A 249 -11.38 -15.08 -11.02
CA TRP A 249 -10.43 -15.66 -11.95
C TRP A 249 -9.05 -15.67 -11.30
N ILE A 250 -8.40 -16.83 -11.29
CA ILE A 250 -7.03 -17.01 -10.84
C ILE A 250 -6.16 -17.23 -12.07
N THR A 251 -5.09 -16.42 -12.20
CA THR A 251 -4.14 -16.53 -13.30
C THR A 251 -2.75 -16.85 -12.76
N GLU A 252 -2.22 -18.01 -13.14
CA GLU A 252 -0.90 -18.52 -12.77
C GLU A 252 -0.14 -18.90 -14.04
N GLY A 253 0.84 -18.07 -14.43
CA GLY A 253 1.47 -18.18 -15.75
C GLY A 253 0.44 -18.02 -16.86
N ASP A 254 0.38 -19.00 -17.77
CA ASP A 254 -0.56 -19.02 -18.89
C ASP A 254 -1.91 -19.68 -18.53
N THR A 255 -2.04 -20.21 -17.31
CA THR A 255 -3.26 -20.88 -16.87
C THR A 255 -4.22 -19.89 -16.21
N ARG A 256 -5.47 -19.92 -16.65
CA ARG A 256 -6.56 -19.12 -16.06
C ARG A 256 -7.72 -20.05 -15.69
N ARG A 257 -8.18 -19.98 -14.44
CA ARG A 257 -9.25 -20.83 -13.92
C ARG A 257 -10.21 -20.05 -13.02
N ARG A 258 -11.45 -20.49 -12.95
CA ARG A 258 -12.46 -19.95 -12.03
C ARG A 258 -12.35 -20.60 -10.66
N ALA A 259 -12.68 -19.84 -9.62
CA ALA A 259 -12.84 -20.35 -8.27
C ALA A 259 -13.74 -19.41 -7.46
N ILE A 260 -14.13 -19.83 -6.26
CA ILE A 260 -14.84 -19.01 -5.28
C ILE A 260 -13.91 -18.82 -4.07
N THR A 261 -13.78 -17.61 -3.59
CA THR A 261 -12.95 -17.30 -2.41
C THR A 261 -13.55 -17.91 -1.14
N CYS A 262 -12.68 -18.36 -0.23
CA CYS A 262 -13.04 -18.96 1.06
C CYS A 262 -12.14 -18.42 2.18
N GLY A 263 -11.83 -17.13 2.15
CA GLY A 263 -10.98 -16.46 3.14
C GLY A 263 -9.48 -16.61 2.90
N LEU A 264 -8.72 -16.31 3.94
CA LEU A 264 -7.27 -16.46 3.98
C LEU A 264 -6.89 -17.47 5.05
N ASN A 265 -5.81 -18.22 4.83
CA ASN A 265 -5.23 -19.08 5.87
C ASN A 265 -4.35 -18.27 6.84
N ASP A 266 -3.78 -18.93 7.86
CA ASP A 266 -2.99 -18.32 8.94
C ASP A 266 -1.72 -17.59 8.47
N VAL A 267 -1.27 -17.83 7.23
CA VAL A 267 -0.12 -17.12 6.63
C VAL A 267 -0.54 -16.12 5.55
N GLY A 268 -1.84 -15.83 5.43
CA GLY A 268 -2.39 -14.83 4.50
C GLY A 268 -2.51 -15.29 3.05
N ALA A 269 -2.37 -16.58 2.78
CA ALA A 269 -2.62 -17.15 1.45
C ALA A 269 -4.13 -17.28 1.19
N LEU A 270 -4.55 -17.03 -0.05
CA LEU A 270 -5.95 -17.08 -0.43
C LEU A 270 -6.45 -18.54 -0.48
N MET A 271 -7.51 -18.81 0.25
CA MET A 271 -8.24 -20.07 0.18
C MET A 271 -9.35 -19.95 -0.87
N VAL A 272 -9.46 -20.96 -1.72
CA VAL A 272 -10.47 -20.97 -2.78
C VAL A 272 -11.11 -22.37 -2.91
N LYS A 273 -12.33 -22.38 -3.39
CA LYS A 273 -13.06 -23.58 -3.79
C LYS A 273 -13.15 -23.64 -5.31
N THR A 274 -12.66 -24.74 -5.89
CA THR A 274 -12.74 -24.95 -7.35
C THR A 274 -14.18 -25.29 -7.78
N PRO A 275 -14.53 -25.25 -9.08
CA PRO A 275 -15.84 -25.66 -9.58
C PRO A 275 -16.20 -27.09 -9.21
N GLU A 276 -15.19 -27.99 -9.07
CA GLU A 276 -15.35 -29.40 -8.67
C GLU A 276 -15.55 -29.55 -7.15
N GLY A 277 -15.56 -28.44 -6.39
CA GLY A 277 -15.78 -28.44 -4.94
C GLY A 277 -14.51 -28.66 -4.10
N LYS A 278 -13.32 -28.75 -4.70
CA LYS A 278 -12.06 -28.95 -4.00
C LYS A 278 -11.55 -27.65 -3.37
N MET A 279 -11.09 -27.71 -2.12
CA MET A 279 -10.41 -26.59 -1.46
C MET A 279 -8.94 -26.53 -1.85
N GLU A 280 -8.48 -25.35 -2.25
CA GLU A 280 -7.10 -25.11 -2.65
C GLU A 280 -6.55 -23.84 -1.99
N THR A 281 -5.23 -23.81 -1.79
CA THR A 281 -4.51 -22.63 -1.28
C THR A 281 -3.71 -22.00 -2.41
N VAL A 282 -3.96 -20.72 -2.67
CA VAL A 282 -3.25 -19.93 -3.67
C VAL A 282 -2.19 -19.08 -2.96
N LEU A 283 -0.91 -19.35 -3.25
CA LEU A 283 0.22 -18.67 -2.60
C LEU A 283 0.63 -17.40 -3.36
N ALA A 284 0.62 -17.47 -4.71
CA ALA A 284 1.09 -16.37 -5.56
C ALA A 284 0.42 -16.41 -6.94
N ALA A 285 -0.66 -15.69 -7.11
CA ALA A 285 -1.38 -15.58 -8.39
C ALA A 285 -1.79 -14.12 -8.65
N ASP A 286 -2.27 -13.87 -9.86
CA ASP A 286 -3.08 -12.70 -10.16
C ASP A 286 -4.55 -13.11 -10.01
N VAL A 287 -5.27 -12.40 -9.15
CA VAL A 287 -6.68 -12.68 -8.88
C VAL A 287 -7.52 -11.49 -9.32
N SER A 288 -8.59 -11.76 -10.05
CA SER A 288 -9.57 -10.73 -10.46
C SER A 288 -10.99 -11.22 -10.16
N VAL A 289 -11.82 -10.31 -9.63
CA VAL A 289 -13.23 -10.63 -9.40
C VAL A 289 -13.94 -10.86 -10.73
N ASP A 290 -14.70 -11.95 -10.82
CA ASP A 290 -15.55 -12.23 -11.97
C ASP A 290 -16.83 -11.38 -11.88
N ARG A 291 -16.87 -10.29 -12.65
CA ARG A 291 -17.99 -9.33 -12.61
C ARG A 291 -19.21 -9.80 -13.42
N ALA A 292 -19.12 -10.91 -14.15
CA ALA A 292 -20.21 -11.39 -15.02
C ALA A 292 -21.39 -12.00 -14.24
N GLU A 293 -21.23 -12.33 -12.96
CA GLU A 293 -22.29 -12.94 -12.12
C GLU A 293 -23.04 -11.97 -11.19
N LYS A 294 -22.82 -10.66 -11.27
CA LYS A 294 -23.73 -9.67 -10.66
C LYS A 294 -24.91 -9.35 -11.59
N SER A 295 -25.68 -10.34 -12.01
CA SER A 295 -27.05 -10.10 -12.48
C SER A 295 -27.93 -9.82 -11.26
N PRO A 296 -28.80 -8.80 -11.29
CA PRO A 296 -29.71 -8.54 -10.16
C PRO A 296 -30.61 -9.75 -9.97
N VAL A 297 -30.75 -10.17 -8.72
CA VAL A 297 -31.85 -11.06 -8.29
C VAL A 297 -33.14 -10.40 -8.78
N ALA A 298 -33.82 -11.03 -9.73
CA ALA A 298 -35.16 -10.63 -10.12
C ALA A 298 -36.03 -10.69 -8.88
N VAL A 299 -36.50 -9.56 -8.42
CA VAL A 299 -37.59 -9.49 -7.46
C VAL A 299 -38.82 -9.93 -8.23
N ASP A 300 -39.26 -11.16 -8.00
CA ASP A 300 -40.58 -11.63 -8.41
C ASP A 300 -41.63 -10.76 -7.70
N THR A 301 -42.17 -9.83 -8.47
CA THR A 301 -43.43 -9.15 -8.12
C THR A 301 -44.57 -9.88 -8.80
N ASP A 302 -44.87 -11.08 -8.33
CA ASP A 302 -46.19 -11.68 -8.51
C ASP A 302 -46.94 -11.58 -7.19
N SER A 303 -47.72 -10.53 -7.07
CA SER A 303 -48.92 -10.51 -6.21
C SER A 303 -50.07 -10.01 -7.04
N ASN A 304 -50.69 -10.94 -7.76
CA ASN A 304 -52.12 -10.82 -8.13
C ASN A 304 -52.95 -10.64 -6.87
N VAL A 305 -53.72 -9.60 -6.86
CA VAL A 305 -54.89 -9.44 -5.96
C VAL A 305 -56.12 -9.43 -6.83
N GLU A 306 -56.94 -10.42 -6.58
CA GLU A 306 -58.38 -10.28 -6.84
C GLU A 306 -59.03 -9.31 -5.86
#